data_7ff4c5ce5485e96fb2414bb6e7bfdaec
#
_entry.id   7ff4c5ce5485e96fb2414bb6e7bfdaec
#
_cell.length_a   1.000
_cell.length_b   1.000
_cell.length_c   1.000
_cell.angle_alpha   90.00
_cell.angle_beta   90.00
_cell.angle_gamma   90.00
#
_symmetry.space_group_name_H-M   'P 1'
#
loop_
_entity.id
_entity.type
_entity.pdbx_description
1 polymer ?
#
loop_
_entity_poly.entity_id
_entity_poly.type
_entity_poly.pdbx_seq_one_letter_code
_entity_poly.pdbx_strand_id
1 'polypeptide(L)'
;MKKDWKTRKAWIIGASSGIGEALANELQAKGCQVVRSSRSGGDILIDVADDESVSSAAKTYKERYGDFDLVVVMAGYWKRMTAKQFDLDIFKMHNNTNSVGMARCAAAVLPKMIEKNSGTFVGVASVAGYRGMPGSSGYGPTKAAQLNFLESLRTDLVKTKVLIQAVSPGFVKTPMTDVNKFPMPFLIL
;
A
#
# COMPACT_ATOMS: atom_id res chain seq x y z
N MET A 1 20.12 12.26 -10.13
CA MET A 1 20.06 11.22 -11.19
C MET A 1 18.58 10.91 -11.50
N LYS A 2 18.13 11.12 -12.74
CA LYS A 2 16.81 10.64 -13.19
C LYS A 2 16.85 9.11 -13.18
N LYS A 3 15.97 8.46 -12.40
CA LYS A 3 15.85 7.00 -12.43
C LYS A 3 15.38 6.57 -13.82
N ASP A 4 16.10 5.67 -14.46
CA ASP A 4 15.64 5.06 -15.72
C ASP A 4 14.57 3.99 -15.37
N TRP A 5 13.33 4.27 -15.69
CA TRP A 5 12.20 3.37 -15.43
C TRP A 5 12.15 2.17 -16.39
N LYS A 6 12.79 2.26 -17.55
CA LYS A 6 12.77 1.21 -18.58
C LYS A 6 13.44 -0.10 -18.14
N THR A 7 14.32 -0.02 -17.15
CA THR A 7 15.04 -1.18 -16.61
C THR A 7 14.47 -1.70 -15.30
N ARG A 8 13.33 -1.15 -14.84
CA ARG A 8 12.75 -1.45 -13.54
C ARG A 8 11.42 -2.19 -13.65
N LYS A 9 11.16 -2.99 -12.62
CA LYS A 9 9.89 -3.67 -12.38
C LYS A 9 9.20 -3.07 -11.16
N ALA A 10 7.91 -2.80 -11.29
CA ALA A 10 7.09 -2.28 -10.21
C ALA A 10 5.91 -3.21 -9.94
N TRP A 11 5.80 -3.71 -8.72
CA TRP A 11 4.62 -4.44 -8.27
C TRP A 11 3.69 -3.51 -7.49
N ILE A 12 2.51 -3.26 -8.04
CA ILE A 12 1.52 -2.35 -7.45
C ILE A 12 0.38 -3.18 -6.86
N ILE A 13 0.35 -3.29 -5.53
CA ILE A 13 -0.67 -4.02 -4.77
C ILE A 13 -1.80 -3.05 -4.40
N GLY A 14 -3.00 -3.27 -4.96
CA GLY A 14 -4.11 -2.34 -4.91
C GLY A 14 -4.22 -1.48 -6.17
N ALA A 15 -3.97 -2.06 -7.35
CA ALA A 15 -3.92 -1.37 -8.65
C ALA A 15 -5.23 -1.39 -9.43
N SER A 16 -6.36 -1.84 -8.84
CA SER A 16 -7.64 -1.97 -9.55
C SER A 16 -8.39 -0.65 -9.76
N SER A 17 -8.04 0.40 -9.01
CA SER A 17 -8.72 1.70 -9.09
C SER A 17 -7.92 2.82 -8.43
N GLY A 18 -8.36 4.07 -8.63
CA GLY A 18 -7.88 5.25 -7.92
C GLY A 18 -6.38 5.49 -8.07
N ILE A 19 -5.71 5.82 -6.96
CA ILE A 19 -4.28 6.18 -6.96
C ILE A 19 -3.42 5.01 -7.47
N GLY A 20 -3.76 3.76 -7.12
CA GLY A 20 -2.99 2.58 -7.54
C GLY A 20 -3.04 2.35 -9.04
N GLU A 21 -4.20 2.47 -9.64
CA GLU A 21 -4.38 2.39 -11.08
C GLU A 21 -3.65 3.53 -11.80
N ALA A 22 -3.81 4.77 -11.33
CA ALA A 22 -3.16 5.93 -11.91
C ALA A 22 -1.63 5.82 -11.85
N LEU A 23 -1.07 5.38 -10.71
CA LEU A 23 0.37 5.13 -10.58
C LEU A 23 0.85 4.04 -11.53
N ALA A 24 0.10 2.95 -11.65
CA ALA A 24 0.44 1.85 -12.54
C ALA A 24 0.49 2.32 -14.01
N ASN A 25 -0.50 3.11 -14.43
CA ASN A 25 -0.55 3.71 -15.77
C ASN A 25 0.63 4.64 -16.02
N GLU A 26 0.95 5.52 -15.08
CA GLU A 26 2.04 6.48 -15.20
C GLU A 26 3.42 5.79 -15.28
N LEU A 27 3.65 4.78 -14.45
CA LEU A 27 4.90 4.00 -14.49
C LEU A 27 5.04 3.23 -15.81
N GLN A 28 3.95 2.65 -16.30
CA GLN A 28 3.94 1.94 -17.57
C GLN A 28 4.20 2.89 -18.74
N ALA A 29 3.62 4.09 -18.74
CA ALA A 29 3.89 5.12 -19.74
C ALA A 29 5.36 5.58 -19.75
N LYS A 30 6.06 5.49 -18.60
CA LYS A 30 7.50 5.75 -18.49
C LYS A 30 8.39 4.55 -18.88
N GLY A 31 7.78 3.46 -19.34
CA GLY A 31 8.47 2.25 -19.79
C GLY A 31 8.82 1.26 -18.68
N CYS A 32 8.32 1.45 -17.45
CA CYS A 32 8.48 0.49 -16.37
C CYS A 32 7.67 -0.78 -16.65
N GLN A 33 8.22 -1.95 -16.37
CA GLN A 33 7.44 -3.18 -16.34
C GLN A 33 6.58 -3.19 -15.07
N VAL A 34 5.27 -2.99 -15.22
CA VAL A 34 4.34 -2.92 -14.11
C VAL A 34 3.58 -4.22 -13.95
N VAL A 35 3.59 -4.78 -12.75
CA VAL A 35 2.76 -5.92 -12.34
C VAL A 35 1.65 -5.37 -11.44
N ARG A 36 0.40 -5.56 -11.86
CA ARG A 36 -0.78 -5.08 -11.15
C ARG A 36 -1.38 -6.19 -10.33
N SER A 37 -1.76 -5.88 -9.09
CA SER A 37 -2.42 -6.86 -8.22
C SER A 37 -3.59 -6.23 -7.46
N SER A 38 -4.66 -6.99 -7.37
CA SER A 38 -5.82 -6.70 -6.54
C SER A 38 -6.59 -7.99 -6.23
N ARG A 39 -7.66 -7.89 -5.45
CA ARG A 39 -8.52 -9.04 -5.13
C ARG A 39 -9.31 -9.56 -6.33
N SER A 40 -9.65 -8.72 -7.27
CA SER A 40 -10.60 -9.01 -8.36
C SER A 40 -10.01 -8.85 -9.75
N GLY A 41 -8.71 -8.54 -9.89
CA GLY A 41 -8.11 -8.36 -11.20
C GLY A 41 -6.65 -7.95 -11.14
N GLY A 42 -6.02 -7.91 -12.33
CA GLY A 42 -4.61 -7.63 -12.53
C GLY A 42 -3.83 -8.88 -12.97
N ASP A 43 -2.52 -8.77 -12.96
CA ASP A 43 -1.61 -9.84 -13.41
C ASP A 43 -1.48 -10.98 -12.38
N ILE A 44 -1.63 -10.62 -11.09
CA ILE A 44 -1.60 -11.54 -9.96
C ILE A 44 -2.71 -11.15 -8.99
N LEU A 45 -3.59 -12.09 -8.63
CA LEU A 45 -4.60 -11.88 -7.61
C LEU A 45 -3.96 -11.89 -6.22
N ILE A 46 -4.42 -10.97 -5.36
CA ILE A 46 -3.95 -10.86 -3.97
C ILE A 46 -5.04 -10.26 -3.07
N ASP A 47 -5.33 -10.94 -1.96
CA ASP A 47 -6.02 -10.33 -0.83
C ASP A 47 -5.02 -10.10 0.31
N VAL A 48 -4.74 -8.84 0.62
CA VAL A 48 -3.79 -8.50 1.69
C VAL A 48 -4.31 -8.86 3.09
N ALA A 49 -5.60 -9.16 3.22
CA ALA A 49 -6.20 -9.62 4.46
C ALA A 49 -6.03 -11.12 4.73
N ASP A 50 -5.42 -11.86 3.80
CA ASP A 50 -5.22 -13.30 3.84
C ASP A 50 -3.74 -13.68 3.70
N ASP A 51 -3.22 -14.50 4.62
CA ASP A 51 -1.80 -14.86 4.68
C ASP A 51 -1.35 -15.73 3.49
N GLU A 52 -2.19 -16.71 3.10
CA GLU A 52 -1.88 -17.61 1.98
C GLU A 52 -1.93 -16.87 0.65
N SER A 53 -2.93 -15.99 0.48
CA SER A 53 -3.04 -15.16 -0.71
C SER A 53 -1.80 -14.30 -0.93
N VAL A 54 -1.30 -13.65 0.13
CA VAL A 54 -0.10 -12.81 0.04
C VAL A 54 1.15 -13.63 -0.26
N SER A 55 1.34 -14.75 0.43
CA SER A 55 2.53 -15.61 0.23
C SER A 55 2.54 -16.23 -1.18
N SER A 56 1.40 -16.72 -1.65
CA SER A 56 1.22 -17.28 -3.00
C SER A 56 1.45 -16.22 -4.09
N ALA A 57 0.90 -15.01 -3.91
CA ALA A 57 1.11 -13.92 -4.84
C ALA A 57 2.58 -13.50 -4.93
N ALA A 58 3.29 -13.41 -3.80
CA ALA A 58 4.71 -13.08 -3.78
C ALA A 58 5.57 -14.17 -4.45
N LYS A 59 5.24 -15.44 -4.23
CA LYS A 59 5.87 -16.57 -4.92
C LYS A 59 5.65 -16.49 -6.42
N THR A 60 4.41 -16.29 -6.87
CA THR A 60 4.05 -16.13 -8.28
C THR A 60 4.77 -14.95 -8.93
N TYR A 61 4.86 -13.82 -8.21
CA TYR A 61 5.64 -12.67 -8.69
C TYR A 61 7.10 -13.05 -8.90
N LYS A 62 7.72 -13.69 -7.90
CA LYS A 62 9.15 -14.08 -7.96
C LYS A 62 9.44 -15.03 -9.11
N GLU A 63 8.56 -16.00 -9.35
CA GLU A 63 8.69 -16.99 -10.43
C GLU A 63 8.57 -16.36 -11.82
N ARG A 64 7.61 -15.43 -12.00
CA ARG A 64 7.33 -14.83 -13.32
C ARG A 64 8.19 -13.62 -13.64
N TYR A 65 8.53 -12.82 -12.66
CA TYR A 65 9.15 -11.50 -12.84
C TYR A 65 10.53 -11.38 -12.17
N GLY A 66 10.92 -12.32 -11.32
CA GLY A 66 12.22 -12.32 -10.64
C GLY A 66 12.25 -11.40 -9.42
N ASP A 67 13.29 -10.58 -9.28
CA ASP A 67 13.50 -9.80 -8.08
C ASP A 67 12.55 -8.60 -7.94
N PHE A 68 12.34 -8.18 -6.67
CA PHE A 68 11.50 -7.04 -6.31
C PHE A 68 12.30 -5.74 -6.39
N ASP A 69 12.11 -4.96 -7.46
CA ASP A 69 12.78 -3.66 -7.61
C ASP A 69 12.00 -2.54 -6.90
N LEU A 70 10.69 -2.50 -7.12
CA LEU A 70 9.76 -1.57 -6.48
C LEU A 70 8.48 -2.32 -6.12
N VAL A 71 8.11 -2.32 -4.85
CA VAL A 71 6.82 -2.83 -4.38
C VAL A 71 6.07 -1.69 -3.72
N VAL A 72 4.84 -1.43 -4.17
CA VAL A 72 3.98 -0.37 -3.64
C VAL A 72 2.71 -1.00 -3.09
N VAL A 73 2.50 -0.87 -1.78
CA VAL A 73 1.30 -1.37 -1.11
C VAL A 73 0.31 -0.21 -0.95
N MET A 74 -0.70 -0.22 -1.80
CA MET A 74 -1.80 0.77 -1.83
C MET A 74 -3.14 0.18 -1.41
N ALA A 75 -3.22 -1.16 -1.29
CA ALA A 75 -4.43 -1.82 -0.82
C ALA A 75 -4.86 -1.25 0.53
N GLY A 76 -6.14 -0.96 0.65
CA GLY A 76 -6.69 -0.38 1.87
C GLY A 76 -8.20 -0.51 1.92
N TYR A 77 -8.72 -0.48 3.13
CA TYR A 77 -10.14 -0.50 3.44
C TYR A 77 -10.51 0.78 4.18
N TRP A 78 -11.62 1.39 3.76
CA TRP A 78 -12.22 2.55 4.40
C TRP A 78 -13.71 2.33 4.60
N LYS A 79 -14.17 2.50 5.83
CA LYS A 79 -15.58 2.65 6.17
C LYS A 79 -15.68 3.64 7.31
N ARG A 80 -16.59 4.62 7.18
CA ARG A 80 -16.81 5.62 8.21
C ARG A 80 -17.25 4.95 9.52
N MET A 81 -16.58 5.29 10.63
CA MET A 81 -16.90 4.81 11.96
C MET A 81 -16.71 5.95 12.97
N THR A 82 -17.70 6.16 13.83
CA THR A 82 -17.68 7.19 14.88
C THR A 82 -17.77 6.54 16.25
N ALA A 83 -17.44 7.28 17.32
CA ALA A 83 -17.62 6.80 18.70
C ALA A 83 -19.10 6.46 19.02
N LYS A 84 -20.06 7.18 18.43
CA LYS A 84 -21.49 6.93 18.61
C LYS A 84 -22.01 5.72 17.84
N GLN A 85 -21.29 5.28 16.82
CA GLN A 85 -21.61 4.15 15.94
C GLN A 85 -20.36 3.30 15.80
N PHE A 86 -19.85 2.85 16.96
CA PHE A 86 -18.67 2.01 17.02
C PHE A 86 -19.05 0.57 16.66
N ASP A 87 -18.33 -0.02 15.73
CA ASP A 87 -18.51 -1.39 15.26
C ASP A 87 -17.15 -2.10 15.31
N LEU A 88 -17.04 -3.09 16.19
CA LEU A 88 -15.79 -3.81 16.39
C LEU A 88 -15.36 -4.62 15.15
N ASP A 89 -16.30 -5.14 14.38
CA ASP A 89 -15.96 -5.93 13.18
C ASP A 89 -15.43 -5.02 12.06
N ILE A 90 -16.02 -3.84 11.91
CA ILE A 90 -15.46 -2.81 11.01
C ILE A 90 -14.06 -2.40 11.48
N PHE A 91 -13.84 -2.23 12.80
CA PHE A 91 -12.52 -1.92 13.34
C PHE A 91 -11.50 -3.03 13.02
N LYS A 92 -11.88 -4.30 13.24
CA LYS A 92 -11.03 -5.46 12.87
C LYS A 92 -10.72 -5.49 11.39
N MET A 93 -11.71 -5.23 10.51
CA MET A 93 -11.50 -5.17 9.06
C MET A 93 -10.49 -4.08 8.67
N HIS A 94 -10.57 -2.88 9.26
CA HIS A 94 -9.56 -1.85 9.06
C HIS A 94 -8.17 -2.33 9.44
N ASN A 95 -8.01 -2.93 10.62
CA ASN A 95 -6.72 -3.40 11.10
C ASN A 95 -6.18 -4.54 10.24
N ASN A 96 -7.00 -5.55 9.95
CA ASN A 96 -6.58 -6.71 9.16
C ASN A 96 -6.14 -6.31 7.75
N THR A 97 -6.91 -5.42 7.09
CA THR A 97 -6.58 -4.99 5.72
C THR A 97 -5.43 -3.99 5.70
N ASN A 98 -5.52 -2.93 6.51
CA ASN A 98 -4.58 -1.80 6.39
C ASN A 98 -3.27 -2.08 7.12
N SER A 99 -3.32 -2.40 8.43
CA SER A 99 -2.11 -2.56 9.25
C SER A 99 -1.46 -3.92 9.01
N VAL A 100 -2.20 -4.99 9.28
CA VAL A 100 -1.68 -6.37 9.16
C VAL A 100 -1.42 -6.72 7.70
N GLY A 101 -2.28 -6.30 6.77
CA GLY A 101 -2.09 -6.51 5.34
C GLY A 101 -0.80 -5.90 4.79
N MET A 102 -0.43 -4.69 5.25
CA MET A 102 0.86 -4.09 4.89
C MET A 102 2.04 -4.90 5.48
N ALA A 103 1.92 -5.35 6.73
CA ALA A 103 2.94 -6.17 7.37
C ALA A 103 3.11 -7.52 6.65
N ARG A 104 2.02 -8.18 6.22
CA ARG A 104 2.09 -9.40 5.39
C ARG A 104 2.85 -9.16 4.08
N CYS A 105 2.54 -8.07 3.38
CA CYS A 105 3.27 -7.72 2.15
C CYS A 105 4.76 -7.49 2.43
N ALA A 106 5.09 -6.79 3.51
CA ALA A 106 6.47 -6.58 3.91
C ALA A 106 7.19 -7.90 4.24
N ALA A 107 6.56 -8.78 5.01
CA ALA A 107 7.10 -10.10 5.35
C ALA A 107 7.37 -10.96 4.12
N ALA A 108 6.53 -10.86 3.09
CA ALA A 108 6.67 -11.64 1.85
C ALA A 108 7.82 -11.14 0.94
N VAL A 109 8.17 -9.84 0.98
CA VAL A 109 9.10 -9.29 0.00
C VAL A 109 10.43 -8.82 0.61
N LEU A 110 10.43 -8.28 1.83
CA LEU A 110 11.63 -7.70 2.45
C LEU A 110 12.78 -8.69 2.64
N PRO A 111 12.56 -9.95 3.06
CA PRO A 111 13.68 -10.90 3.19
C PRO A 111 14.50 -11.04 1.90
N LYS A 112 13.84 -11.05 0.74
CA LYS A 112 14.53 -11.14 -0.56
C LYS A 112 15.18 -9.83 -0.99
N MET A 113 14.59 -8.69 -0.67
CA MET A 113 15.22 -7.38 -0.89
C MET A 113 16.48 -7.23 -0.02
N ILE A 114 16.44 -7.68 1.23
CA ILE A 114 17.57 -7.64 2.18
C ILE A 114 18.70 -8.57 1.70
N GLU A 115 18.38 -9.82 1.37
CA GLU A 115 19.32 -10.80 0.81
C GLU A 115 20.07 -10.23 -0.40
N LYS A 116 19.34 -9.58 -1.31
CA LYS A 116 19.91 -8.94 -2.50
C LYS A 116 20.56 -7.57 -2.22
N ASN A 117 20.36 -7.03 -1.03
CA ASN A 117 20.74 -5.67 -0.65
C ASN A 117 20.28 -4.60 -1.66
N SER A 118 19.06 -4.72 -2.16
CA SER A 118 18.47 -3.77 -3.13
C SER A 118 16.94 -3.90 -3.14
N GLY A 119 16.28 -2.84 -3.58
CA GLY A 119 14.82 -2.77 -3.73
C GLY A 119 14.24 -1.56 -3.01
N THR A 120 12.99 -1.28 -3.32
CA THR A 120 12.23 -0.19 -2.69
C THR A 120 10.87 -0.71 -2.28
N PHE A 121 10.54 -0.62 -1.01
CA PHE A 121 9.21 -0.91 -0.47
C PHE A 121 8.52 0.39 -0.11
N VAL A 122 7.35 0.63 -0.69
CA VAL A 122 6.54 1.84 -0.47
C VAL A 122 5.22 1.45 0.15
N GLY A 123 4.94 1.98 1.33
CA GLY A 123 3.63 1.87 1.96
C GLY A 123 2.83 3.17 1.79
N VAL A 124 1.57 3.04 1.36
CA VAL A 124 0.69 4.19 1.23
C VAL A 124 -0.20 4.31 2.46
N ALA A 125 0.20 5.23 3.33
CA ALA A 125 -0.52 5.61 4.54
C ALA A 125 -1.65 6.64 4.24
N SER A 126 -1.74 7.70 5.01
CA SER A 126 -2.68 8.83 4.81
C SER A 126 -2.34 9.96 5.77
N VAL A 127 -2.74 11.18 5.44
CA VAL A 127 -2.76 12.31 6.39
C VAL A 127 -3.61 12.01 7.64
N ALA A 128 -4.60 11.12 7.53
CA ALA A 128 -5.40 10.65 8.66
C ALA A 128 -4.59 9.85 9.71
N GLY A 129 -3.36 9.46 9.40
CA GLY A 129 -2.45 8.83 10.36
C GLY A 129 -1.74 9.81 11.29
N TYR A 130 -1.71 11.10 10.98
CA TYR A 130 -1.03 12.10 11.81
C TYR A 130 -1.92 12.69 12.90
N ARG A 131 -3.24 12.74 12.67
CA ARG A 131 -4.22 13.31 13.60
C ARG A 131 -5.53 12.55 13.53
N GLY A 132 -6.21 12.41 14.68
CA GLY A 132 -7.59 11.89 14.74
C GLY A 132 -8.54 12.81 13.96
N MET A 133 -9.36 12.22 13.10
CA MET A 133 -10.33 12.93 12.28
C MET A 133 -11.76 12.41 12.55
N PRO A 134 -12.78 13.26 12.47
CA PRO A 134 -14.17 12.83 12.67
C PRO A 134 -14.56 11.70 11.71
N GLY A 135 -15.17 10.65 12.23
CA GLY A 135 -15.58 9.48 11.44
C GLY A 135 -14.45 8.52 11.07
N SER A 136 -13.24 8.76 11.55
CA SER A 136 -12.04 7.97 11.21
C SER A 136 -11.54 7.08 12.36
N SER A 137 -12.41 6.74 13.32
CA SER A 137 -12.01 5.99 14.53
C SER A 137 -11.43 4.60 14.23
N GLY A 138 -11.79 3.98 13.11
CA GLY A 138 -11.18 2.70 12.67
C GLY A 138 -10.01 2.90 11.72
N TYR A 139 -10.13 3.82 10.79
CA TYR A 139 -9.15 4.03 9.72
C TYR A 139 -7.89 4.79 10.18
N GLY A 140 -8.08 5.92 10.86
CA GLY A 140 -6.95 6.77 11.31
C GLY A 140 -5.90 5.99 12.11
N PRO A 141 -6.29 5.21 13.14
CA PRO A 141 -5.34 4.39 13.89
C PRO A 141 -4.54 3.43 13.01
N THR A 142 -5.15 2.83 11.97
CA THR A 142 -4.41 1.93 11.08
C THR A 142 -3.39 2.67 10.22
N LYS A 143 -3.69 3.92 9.84
CA LYS A 143 -2.77 4.74 9.07
C LYS A 143 -1.61 5.27 9.93
N ALA A 144 -1.85 5.56 11.21
CA ALA A 144 -0.81 5.86 12.18
C ALA A 144 0.12 4.64 12.40
N ALA A 145 -0.46 3.44 12.56
CA ALA A 145 0.30 2.20 12.66
C ALA A 145 1.18 1.95 11.42
N GLN A 146 0.65 2.20 10.22
CA GLN A 146 1.43 2.09 8.98
C GLN A 146 2.63 3.04 8.95
N LEU A 147 2.44 4.31 9.36
CA LEU A 147 3.52 5.29 9.42
C LEU A 147 4.63 4.86 10.36
N ASN A 148 4.28 4.48 11.59
CA ASN A 148 5.24 4.01 12.58
C ASN A 148 5.96 2.74 12.13
N PHE A 149 5.22 1.77 11.56
CA PHE A 149 5.79 0.53 11.03
C PHE A 149 6.82 0.79 9.93
N LEU A 150 6.49 1.63 8.95
CA LEU A 150 7.41 1.97 7.86
C LEU A 150 8.63 2.75 8.34
N GLU A 151 8.47 3.61 9.34
CA GLU A 151 9.58 4.33 9.95
C GLU A 151 10.53 3.39 10.69
N SER A 152 9.99 2.43 11.46
CA SER A 152 10.77 1.39 12.14
C SER A 152 11.57 0.55 11.14
N LEU A 153 10.92 0.03 10.09
CA LEU A 153 11.62 -0.71 9.03
C LEU A 153 12.73 0.11 8.37
N ARG A 154 12.50 1.40 8.12
CA ARG A 154 13.51 2.29 7.54
C ARG A 154 14.72 2.45 8.46
N THR A 155 14.49 2.53 9.77
CA THR A 155 15.54 2.64 10.77
C THR A 155 16.35 1.36 10.85
N ASP A 156 15.69 0.20 10.86
CA ASP A 156 16.35 -1.11 10.90
C ASP A 156 17.23 -1.36 9.67
N LEU A 157 16.81 -0.85 8.50
CA LEU A 157 17.49 -1.08 7.23
C LEU A 157 18.43 0.04 6.80
N VAL A 158 18.75 1.00 7.67
CA VAL A 158 19.58 2.18 7.37
C VAL A 158 20.96 1.84 6.81
N LYS A 159 21.53 0.66 7.19
CA LYS A 159 22.85 0.20 6.71
C LYS A 159 22.78 -0.66 5.44
N THR A 160 21.59 -0.75 4.81
CA THR A 160 21.38 -1.51 3.58
C THR A 160 21.09 -0.57 2.40
N LYS A 161 21.02 -1.13 1.19
CA LYS A 161 20.54 -0.41 -0.01
C LYS A 161 19.03 -0.59 -0.25
N VAL A 162 18.33 -1.23 0.67
CA VAL A 162 16.87 -1.36 0.63
C VAL A 162 16.25 -0.04 1.11
N LEU A 163 15.34 0.52 0.29
CA LEU A 163 14.68 1.77 0.60
C LEU A 163 13.27 1.51 1.11
N ILE A 164 12.93 2.08 2.26
CA ILE A 164 11.56 2.06 2.80
C ILE A 164 10.99 3.47 2.70
N GLN A 165 9.81 3.62 2.09
CA GLN A 165 9.15 4.91 1.92
C GLN A 165 7.70 4.86 2.40
N ALA A 166 7.27 5.92 3.06
CA ALA A 166 5.88 6.18 3.40
C ALA A 166 5.35 7.31 2.51
N VAL A 167 4.17 7.11 1.93
CA VAL A 167 3.45 8.15 1.19
C VAL A 167 2.13 8.40 1.91
N SER A 168 1.84 9.67 2.22
CA SER A 168 0.65 10.06 2.98
C SER A 168 -0.24 10.99 2.13
N PRO A 169 -1.07 10.46 1.25
CA PRO A 169 -2.00 11.28 0.48
C PRO A 169 -3.01 12.00 1.39
N GLY A 170 -3.42 13.19 0.97
CA GLY A 170 -4.61 13.86 1.47
C GLY A 170 -5.87 13.29 0.82
N PHE A 171 -6.88 14.15 0.61
CA PHE A 171 -8.06 13.77 -0.14
C PHE A 171 -7.74 13.75 -1.64
N VAL A 172 -7.92 12.59 -2.27
CA VAL A 172 -7.77 12.39 -3.72
C VAL A 172 -9.09 11.84 -4.24
N LYS A 173 -9.59 12.37 -5.35
CA LYS A 173 -10.82 11.90 -5.98
C LYS A 173 -10.64 10.47 -6.48
N THR A 174 -11.29 9.53 -5.83
CA THR A 174 -11.19 8.09 -6.10
C THR A 174 -12.50 7.42 -5.68
N PRO A 175 -12.80 6.20 -6.14
CA PRO A 175 -13.97 5.44 -5.67
C PRO A 175 -14.03 5.31 -4.12
N MET A 176 -12.89 5.28 -3.45
CA MET A 176 -12.82 5.24 -1.97
C MET A 176 -13.34 6.53 -1.33
N THR A 177 -13.14 7.70 -1.95
CA THR A 177 -13.55 9.01 -1.42
C THR A 177 -14.89 9.47 -1.94
N ASP A 178 -15.40 8.93 -3.04
CA ASP A 178 -16.68 9.31 -3.63
C ASP A 178 -17.87 9.01 -2.70
N VAL A 179 -17.72 8.07 -1.78
CA VAL A 179 -18.72 7.75 -0.77
C VAL A 179 -18.80 8.76 0.38
N ASN A 180 -17.85 9.69 0.45
CA ASN A 180 -17.78 10.69 1.52
C ASN A 180 -18.83 11.79 1.31
N LYS A 181 -19.64 12.04 2.35
CA LYS A 181 -20.66 13.09 2.37
C LYS A 181 -20.27 14.30 3.23
N PHE A 182 -18.95 14.52 3.42
CA PHE A 182 -18.42 15.64 4.20
C PHE A 182 -17.43 16.46 3.36
N PRO A 183 -17.21 17.73 3.73
CA PRO A 183 -16.25 18.56 3.01
C PRO A 183 -14.85 17.95 3.01
N MET A 184 -14.24 17.85 1.84
CA MET A 184 -12.87 17.37 1.66
C MET A 184 -12.00 18.56 1.21
N PRO A 185 -11.39 19.30 2.16
CA PRO A 185 -10.54 20.43 1.82
C PRO A 185 -9.31 19.95 1.04
N PHE A 186 -8.88 20.74 0.06
CA PHE A 186 -7.73 20.42 -0.78
C PHE A 186 -7.84 19.08 -1.54
N LEU A 187 -9.07 18.75 -2.00
CA LEU A 187 -9.30 17.58 -2.83
C LEU A 187 -8.49 17.68 -4.13
N ILE A 188 -7.62 16.69 -4.36
CA ILE A 188 -6.85 16.54 -5.59
C ILE A 188 -7.70 15.74 -6.59
N LEU A 189 -7.86 16.27 -7.81
CA LEU A 189 -8.65 15.67 -8.89
C LEU A 189 -7.87 14.65 -9.69
#